data_109a4294745e4407304d2f212f4af698
#
_entry.id   109a4294745e4407304d2f212f4af698
#
_cell.length_a   1.000
_cell.length_b   1.000
_cell.length_c   1.000
_cell.angle_alpha   90.00
_cell.angle_beta   90.00
_cell.angle_gamma   90.00
#
_symmetry.space_group_name_H-M   'P 1'
#
loop_
_entity.id
_entity.type
_entity.pdbx_description
1 polymer ?
#
loop_
_entity_poly.entity_id
_entity_poly.type
_entity_poly.pdbx_seq_one_letter_code
_entity_poly.pdbx_strand_id
1 'polypeptide(L)'
;MHPASSQDVAQLVKAAYGSNFGFTVSARGHGHSINGQAQTANGVVVQMSGSKGGSGMASGRKPPHPRVWPQERFVDVWGGELWIDVLRSTLQHGLAPKSWTDYLYLSVGGTLSNAGISGQAFNHGPQISNVHELDVVTGKGELLTCSEEQNSEMFHAVLGGLGQFGIITRARISLEPAPQRVRWIRVLYSNFSIFTSDQEYLISLHEQPASQKFDYVEGFVIVDEGLINNWRSSFFSPHNPVKISSLDPNGGVLYCLEIAKNYHESTASTVDQEVESLLKKLNFIPASVFTTDLPYVDFLDRVHKAELKLRSKGLWEVPHPWLNLFVPKSKIADFDKGVFKGILGNKTSGPILIYPMNKNKWDHRSSAVTPDEDVFYLVALLRSALDNGEETHSLEYLTNQNRQILRFCDEAGITVKQYLPHYTTHQEWVDHFGNKWDRFYRLKMEFDPRHILASGQQIFTPTNMASWR
;
A
#
# COMPACT_ATOMS: atom_id res chain seq x y z
N MET A 1 -21.97 0.90 -13.14
CA MET A 1 -22.32 2.33 -13.28
C MET A 1 -21.03 3.15 -13.35
N HIS A 2 -20.99 4.21 -14.18
CA HIS A 2 -19.89 5.17 -14.26
C HIS A 2 -20.41 6.54 -13.80
N PRO A 3 -20.09 7.01 -12.61
CA PRO A 3 -20.55 8.31 -12.11
C PRO A 3 -19.77 9.45 -12.75
N ALA A 4 -20.43 10.57 -13.02
CA ALA A 4 -19.81 11.81 -13.44
C ALA A 4 -19.64 12.82 -12.29
N SER A 5 -20.27 12.54 -11.15
CA SER A 5 -20.27 13.44 -9.97
C SER A 5 -20.51 12.67 -8.67
N SER A 6 -20.21 13.31 -7.54
CA SER A 6 -20.57 12.80 -6.21
C SER A 6 -22.08 12.61 -6.05
N GLN A 7 -22.87 13.46 -6.70
CA GLN A 7 -24.33 13.39 -6.68
C GLN A 7 -24.87 12.12 -7.35
N ASP A 8 -24.23 11.67 -8.45
CA ASP A 8 -24.63 10.41 -9.10
C ASP A 8 -24.42 9.21 -8.19
N VAL A 9 -23.31 9.22 -7.44
CA VAL A 9 -23.02 8.19 -6.41
C VAL A 9 -24.04 8.28 -5.29
N ALA A 10 -24.33 9.48 -4.78
CA ALA A 10 -25.30 9.70 -3.71
C ALA A 10 -26.71 9.24 -4.09
N GLN A 11 -27.16 9.54 -5.32
CA GLN A 11 -28.46 9.11 -5.82
C GLN A 11 -28.57 7.59 -5.93
N LEU A 12 -27.52 6.92 -6.42
CA LEU A 12 -27.50 5.46 -6.49
C LEU A 12 -27.59 4.82 -5.09
N VAL A 13 -26.74 5.28 -4.15
CA VAL A 13 -26.74 4.75 -2.77
C VAL A 13 -28.08 5.05 -2.08
N LYS A 14 -28.66 6.24 -2.29
CA LYS A 14 -29.98 6.58 -1.77
C LYS A 14 -31.08 5.68 -2.33
N ALA A 15 -31.02 5.32 -3.62
CA ALA A 15 -31.93 4.36 -4.22
C ALA A 15 -31.77 2.97 -3.60
N ALA A 16 -30.52 2.51 -3.36
CA ALA A 16 -30.25 1.24 -2.68
C ALA A 16 -30.80 1.28 -1.23
N TYR A 17 -30.57 2.38 -0.51
CA TYR A 17 -31.06 2.57 0.88
C TYR A 17 -32.59 2.57 0.96
N GLY A 18 -33.28 3.19 0.01
CA GLY A 18 -34.75 3.24 -0.04
C GLY A 18 -35.43 1.99 -0.63
N SER A 19 -34.66 1.05 -1.20
CA SER A 19 -35.21 -0.12 -1.86
C SER A 19 -35.76 -1.14 -0.84
N ASN A 20 -36.96 -1.66 -1.12
CA ASN A 20 -37.55 -2.74 -0.32
C ASN A 20 -36.88 -4.10 -0.55
N PHE A 21 -36.30 -4.31 -1.73
CA PHE A 21 -35.60 -5.55 -2.09
C PHE A 21 -34.11 -5.51 -1.71
N GLY A 22 -33.58 -4.33 -1.40
CA GLY A 22 -32.18 -4.12 -1.05
C GLY A 22 -31.20 -4.58 -2.13
N PHE A 23 -30.25 -3.74 -2.49
CA PHE A 23 -29.08 -4.15 -3.27
C PHE A 23 -27.84 -3.44 -2.70
N THR A 24 -26.69 -4.08 -2.85
CA THR A 24 -25.43 -3.56 -2.34
C THR A 24 -24.72 -2.72 -3.38
N VAL A 25 -23.81 -1.84 -2.92
CA VAL A 25 -23.04 -0.93 -3.76
C VAL A 25 -21.57 -1.05 -3.40
N SER A 26 -20.71 -1.37 -4.36
CA SER A 26 -19.26 -1.38 -4.18
C SER A 26 -18.59 -0.38 -5.09
N ALA A 27 -17.79 0.50 -4.53
CA ALA A 27 -16.93 1.38 -5.29
C ALA A 27 -15.72 0.61 -5.81
N ARG A 28 -15.44 0.74 -7.11
CA ARG A 28 -14.28 0.15 -7.77
C ARG A 28 -13.46 1.25 -8.40
N GLY A 29 -12.20 1.38 -7.97
CA GLY A 29 -11.20 2.20 -8.62
C GLY A 29 -10.64 1.51 -9.87
N HIS A 30 -9.33 1.32 -9.93
CA HIS A 30 -8.68 0.63 -11.07
C HIS A 30 -8.81 -0.91 -11.00
N GLY A 31 -9.30 -1.46 -9.88
CA GLY A 31 -9.63 -2.89 -9.77
C GLY A 31 -8.48 -3.79 -9.36
N HIS A 32 -7.53 -3.27 -8.56
CA HIS A 32 -6.36 -4.00 -8.07
C HIS A 32 -6.58 -4.77 -6.75
N SER A 33 -7.79 -4.80 -6.21
CA SER A 33 -8.11 -5.68 -5.07
C SER A 33 -8.10 -7.14 -5.52
N ILE A 34 -7.42 -8.01 -4.76
CA ILE A 34 -7.12 -9.39 -5.16
C ILE A 34 -8.12 -10.43 -4.64
N ASN A 35 -8.96 -10.08 -3.65
CA ASN A 35 -9.92 -10.99 -3.01
C ASN A 35 -11.38 -10.54 -3.23
N GLY A 36 -11.66 -9.81 -4.32
CA GLY A 36 -13.02 -9.38 -4.64
C GLY A 36 -13.56 -8.20 -3.82
N GLN A 37 -12.73 -7.49 -3.05
CA GLN A 37 -13.15 -6.41 -2.16
C GLN A 37 -13.93 -5.30 -2.89
N ALA A 38 -13.60 -5.03 -4.15
CA ALA A 38 -14.27 -4.03 -4.98
C ALA A 38 -15.45 -4.62 -5.81
N GLN A 39 -15.89 -5.82 -5.47
CA GLN A 39 -17.02 -6.51 -6.10
C GLN A 39 -18.22 -6.53 -5.15
N THR A 40 -19.37 -6.90 -5.70
CA THR A 40 -20.58 -7.13 -4.92
C THR A 40 -21.45 -8.18 -5.60
N ALA A 41 -22.04 -9.07 -4.80
CA ALA A 41 -23.05 -10.01 -5.28
C ALA A 41 -24.43 -9.34 -5.24
N ASN A 42 -25.23 -9.52 -6.28
CA ASN A 42 -26.60 -8.98 -6.37
C ASN A 42 -26.69 -7.47 -6.13
N GLY A 43 -25.73 -6.70 -6.66
CA GLY A 43 -25.62 -5.27 -6.43
C GLY A 43 -25.03 -4.50 -7.59
N VAL A 44 -24.63 -3.27 -7.35
CA VAL A 44 -24.06 -2.36 -8.35
C VAL A 44 -22.61 -2.04 -8.03
N VAL A 45 -21.72 -2.34 -8.99
CA VAL A 45 -20.34 -1.85 -8.95
C VAL A 45 -20.29 -0.45 -9.56
N VAL A 46 -19.83 0.52 -8.78
CA VAL A 46 -19.60 1.91 -9.20
C VAL A 46 -18.17 2.03 -9.67
N GLN A 47 -18.00 2.18 -10.98
CA GLN A 47 -16.69 2.34 -11.62
C GLN A 47 -16.22 3.79 -11.43
N MET A 48 -15.41 4.02 -10.41
CA MET A 48 -14.96 5.36 -10.01
C MET A 48 -13.88 5.93 -10.94
N SER A 49 -13.01 5.08 -11.50
CA SER A 49 -12.00 5.50 -12.48
C SER A 49 -12.64 5.77 -13.83
N GLY A 50 -12.27 6.89 -14.48
CA GLY A 50 -12.73 7.22 -15.83
C GLY A 50 -12.29 6.16 -16.84
N SER A 51 -13.22 5.73 -17.72
CA SER A 51 -12.93 4.81 -18.81
C SER A 51 -12.00 5.48 -19.82
N LYS A 52 -10.72 5.11 -19.86
CA LYS A 52 -9.85 5.40 -21.01
C LYS A 52 -10.23 4.41 -22.12
N GLY A 53 -11.11 4.82 -23.04
CA GLY A 53 -11.26 4.13 -24.33
C GLY A 53 -12.44 3.18 -24.49
N GLY A 54 -13.61 3.47 -23.97
CA GLY A 54 -14.85 2.75 -24.28
C GLY A 54 -15.87 3.67 -24.98
N SER A 55 -16.28 3.31 -26.19
CA SER A 55 -17.32 3.96 -27.01
C SER A 55 -18.74 3.74 -26.45
N GLY A 56 -18.99 4.14 -25.21
CA GLY A 56 -20.26 3.92 -24.54
C GLY A 56 -20.56 4.99 -23.49
N MET A 57 -20.33 6.27 -23.79
CA MET A 57 -20.73 7.36 -22.89
C MET A 57 -22.14 7.85 -23.22
N ALA A 58 -23.10 7.52 -22.37
CA ALA A 58 -24.45 8.08 -22.41
C ALA A 58 -24.54 9.52 -21.85
N SER A 59 -23.49 10.09 -21.26
CA SER A 59 -23.44 11.50 -20.88
C SER A 59 -22.02 12.04 -21.01
N GLY A 60 -21.84 13.12 -21.78
CA GLY A 60 -20.55 13.76 -22.07
C GLY A 60 -19.88 14.50 -20.90
N ARG A 61 -20.16 14.13 -19.65
CA ARG A 61 -19.54 14.72 -18.45
C ARG A 61 -18.41 13.82 -17.97
N LYS A 62 -17.20 14.37 -17.92
CA LYS A 62 -16.04 13.71 -17.27
C LYS A 62 -16.04 14.05 -15.78
N PRO A 63 -15.54 13.13 -14.90
CA PRO A 63 -15.23 13.50 -13.52
C PRO A 63 -14.30 14.71 -13.45
N PRO A 64 -14.35 15.50 -12.38
CA PRO A 64 -13.47 16.66 -12.24
C PRO A 64 -12.00 16.22 -12.27
N HIS A 65 -11.17 16.96 -13.03
CA HIS A 65 -9.72 16.78 -13.06
C HIS A 65 -9.08 17.27 -11.75
N PRO A 66 -7.86 16.82 -11.41
CA PRO A 66 -7.12 17.32 -10.27
C PRO A 66 -7.03 18.86 -10.30
N ARG A 67 -7.41 19.51 -9.20
CA ARG A 67 -7.31 20.96 -9.05
C ARG A 67 -6.23 21.29 -8.03
N VAL A 68 -5.11 21.81 -8.51
CA VAL A 68 -3.96 22.17 -7.68
C VAL A 68 -4.12 23.58 -7.13
N TRP A 69 -3.77 23.76 -5.85
CA TRP A 69 -3.74 25.03 -5.12
C TRP A 69 -2.28 25.28 -4.67
N PRO A 70 -1.45 25.91 -5.52
CA PRO A 70 -0.03 25.94 -5.32
C PRO A 70 0.41 26.74 -4.08
N GLN A 71 -0.26 27.86 -3.77
CA GLN A 71 0.07 28.68 -2.60
C GLN A 71 -0.25 27.95 -1.29
N GLU A 72 -1.38 27.28 -1.24
CA GLU A 72 -1.86 26.53 -0.06
C GLU A 72 -1.24 25.14 0.03
N ARG A 73 -0.55 24.70 -1.02
CA ARG A 73 0.12 23.39 -1.13
C ARG A 73 -0.82 22.21 -0.90
N PHE A 74 -1.95 22.22 -1.57
CA PHE A 74 -2.82 21.04 -1.66
C PHE A 74 -3.37 20.83 -3.07
N VAL A 75 -3.93 19.65 -3.30
CA VAL A 75 -4.66 19.28 -4.51
C VAL A 75 -6.01 18.67 -4.14
N ASP A 76 -7.08 19.13 -4.80
CA ASP A 76 -8.39 18.46 -4.76
C ASP A 76 -8.48 17.47 -5.92
N VAL A 77 -8.80 16.23 -5.62
CA VAL A 77 -8.84 15.12 -6.59
C VAL A 77 -10.10 14.29 -6.44
N TRP A 78 -10.59 13.75 -7.55
CA TRP A 78 -11.68 12.78 -7.55
C TRP A 78 -11.24 11.45 -6.92
N GLY A 79 -12.11 10.79 -6.16
CA GLY A 79 -11.79 9.51 -5.50
C GLY A 79 -11.40 8.37 -6.46
N GLY A 80 -11.83 8.44 -7.70
CA GLY A 80 -11.45 7.51 -8.76
C GLY A 80 -10.22 7.90 -9.58
N GLU A 81 -9.62 9.07 -9.34
CA GLU A 81 -8.39 9.51 -10.00
C GLU A 81 -7.22 8.59 -9.65
N LEU A 82 -6.33 8.34 -10.62
CA LEU A 82 -5.14 7.54 -10.37
C LEU A 82 -4.00 8.41 -9.83
N TRP A 83 -3.20 7.87 -8.92
CA TRP A 83 -2.06 8.60 -8.35
C TRP A 83 -1.06 9.09 -9.40
N ILE A 84 -0.90 8.37 -10.51
CA ILE A 84 -0.05 8.82 -11.62
C ILE A 84 -0.58 10.12 -12.27
N ASP A 85 -1.91 10.28 -12.38
CA ASP A 85 -2.50 11.47 -12.96
C ASP A 85 -2.46 12.64 -11.96
N VAL A 86 -2.58 12.36 -10.65
CA VAL A 86 -2.33 13.33 -9.58
C VAL A 86 -0.89 13.84 -9.65
N LEU A 87 0.10 12.94 -9.73
CA LEU A 87 1.51 13.30 -9.87
C LEU A 87 1.75 14.21 -11.08
N ARG A 88 1.27 13.81 -12.26
CA ARG A 88 1.43 14.58 -13.49
C ARG A 88 0.84 15.98 -13.40
N SER A 89 -0.32 16.11 -12.74
CA SER A 89 -0.98 17.41 -12.57
C SER A 89 -0.24 18.30 -11.58
N THR A 90 0.22 17.76 -10.45
CA THR A 90 0.92 18.54 -9.41
C THR A 90 2.31 18.96 -9.84
N LEU A 91 3.02 18.13 -10.61
CA LEU A 91 4.36 18.45 -11.14
C LEU A 91 4.36 19.67 -12.08
N GLN A 92 3.24 19.97 -12.76
CA GLN A 92 3.12 21.19 -13.58
C GLN A 92 3.27 22.47 -12.73
N HIS A 93 3.08 22.36 -11.42
CA HIS A 93 3.23 23.43 -10.44
C HIS A 93 4.49 23.28 -9.58
N GLY A 94 5.40 22.36 -9.92
CA GLY A 94 6.59 22.06 -9.13
C GLY A 94 6.30 21.42 -7.77
N LEU A 95 5.13 20.78 -7.62
CA LEU A 95 4.66 20.19 -6.37
C LEU A 95 4.37 18.68 -6.54
N ALA A 96 4.39 17.95 -5.44
CA ALA A 96 4.01 16.53 -5.39
C ALA A 96 3.38 16.16 -4.04
N PRO A 97 2.50 15.16 -3.97
CA PRO A 97 2.09 14.54 -2.71
C PRO A 97 3.28 14.02 -1.90
N LYS A 98 3.18 14.07 -0.57
CA LYS A 98 4.24 13.67 0.36
C LYS A 98 4.39 12.15 0.49
N SER A 99 3.30 11.40 0.35
CA SER A 99 3.26 9.94 0.52
C SER A 99 2.69 9.26 -0.71
N TRP A 100 3.29 8.12 -1.05
CA TRP A 100 3.00 7.35 -2.24
C TRP A 100 2.74 5.88 -1.89
N THR A 101 2.15 5.16 -2.83
CA THR A 101 2.23 3.71 -2.91
C THR A 101 3.27 3.32 -3.95
N ASP A 102 3.82 2.13 -3.89
CA ASP A 102 4.80 1.65 -4.88
C ASP A 102 4.25 1.59 -6.31
N TYR A 103 2.96 1.44 -6.44
CA TYR A 103 2.27 1.38 -7.72
C TYR A 103 1.30 2.55 -7.86
N LEU A 104 1.54 3.41 -8.87
CA LEU A 104 0.80 4.66 -9.05
C LEU A 104 -0.52 4.52 -9.81
N TYR A 105 -0.80 3.35 -10.39
CA TYR A 105 -2.05 3.10 -11.11
C TYR A 105 -3.16 2.59 -10.19
N LEU A 106 -3.10 2.98 -8.91
CA LEU A 106 -4.16 2.82 -7.93
C LEU A 106 -5.00 4.10 -7.84
N SER A 107 -6.29 3.96 -7.53
CA SER A 107 -7.17 5.10 -7.33
C SER A 107 -7.00 5.70 -5.94
N VAL A 108 -7.17 7.02 -5.83
CA VAL A 108 -7.07 7.77 -4.58
C VAL A 108 -8.01 7.20 -3.51
N GLY A 109 -9.32 7.08 -3.80
CA GLY A 109 -10.29 6.57 -2.83
C GLY A 109 -10.00 5.12 -2.40
N GLY A 110 -9.45 4.30 -3.30
CA GLY A 110 -9.06 2.91 -2.98
C GLY A 110 -7.90 2.84 -1.99
N THR A 111 -6.84 3.62 -2.19
CA THR A 111 -5.70 3.63 -1.27
C THR A 111 -6.04 4.27 0.06
N LEU A 112 -6.80 5.38 0.07
CA LEU A 112 -7.25 6.04 1.30
C LEU A 112 -8.21 5.18 2.12
N SER A 113 -8.95 4.25 1.50
CA SER A 113 -9.79 3.28 2.22
C SER A 113 -8.95 2.20 2.93
N ASN A 114 -7.66 2.08 2.65
CA ASN A 114 -6.74 1.13 3.28
C ASN A 114 -5.68 1.83 4.15
N ALA A 115 -4.73 2.49 3.60
CA ALA A 115 -3.78 3.43 4.22
C ALA A 115 -2.94 4.13 3.15
N GLY A 116 -2.40 3.37 2.17
CA GLY A 116 -1.47 3.85 1.15
C GLY A 116 -0.06 4.04 1.71
N ILE A 117 0.78 3.03 1.58
CA ILE A 117 2.15 3.00 2.14
C ILE A 117 3.19 2.70 1.08
N SER A 118 4.38 3.21 1.29
CA SER A 118 5.64 2.91 0.59
C SER A 118 6.81 3.39 1.46
N GLY A 119 8.02 3.35 0.95
CA GLY A 119 9.23 3.70 1.69
C GLY A 119 9.34 5.13 2.23
N GLN A 120 8.40 6.04 1.92
CA GLN A 120 8.31 7.38 2.53
C GLN A 120 7.50 7.37 3.84
N ALA A 121 6.76 6.29 4.14
CA ALA A 121 5.83 6.27 5.25
C ALA A 121 6.49 6.47 6.63
N PHE A 122 7.75 6.13 6.78
CA PHE A 122 8.48 6.38 8.03
C PHE A 122 8.60 7.87 8.36
N ASN A 123 8.65 8.74 7.33
CA ASN A 123 8.85 10.19 7.45
C ASN A 123 7.54 10.97 7.40
N HIS A 124 6.68 10.67 6.42
CA HIS A 124 5.46 11.42 6.12
C HIS A 124 4.17 10.72 6.59
N GLY A 125 4.29 9.50 7.12
CA GLY A 125 3.13 8.64 7.39
C GLY A 125 2.56 8.03 6.10
N PRO A 126 1.50 7.20 6.22
CA PRO A 126 0.76 6.70 5.07
C PRO A 126 0.03 7.83 4.33
N GLN A 127 -0.53 7.54 3.15
CA GLN A 127 -1.31 8.53 2.41
C GLN A 127 -2.48 9.10 3.24
N ILE A 128 -3.12 8.27 4.07
CA ILE A 128 -4.20 8.72 4.95
C ILE A 128 -3.79 9.79 5.97
N SER A 129 -2.51 9.90 6.33
CA SER A 129 -1.98 10.94 7.24
C SER A 129 -1.73 12.28 6.53
N ASN A 130 -1.94 12.36 5.22
CA ASN A 130 -1.66 13.53 4.39
C ASN A 130 -2.92 14.08 3.70
N VAL A 131 -4.08 13.84 4.29
CA VAL A 131 -5.39 14.29 3.81
C VAL A 131 -5.90 15.40 4.73
N HIS A 132 -6.42 16.48 4.15
CA HIS A 132 -7.02 17.59 4.88
C HIS A 132 -8.54 17.52 4.93
N GLU A 133 -9.16 17.07 3.84
CA GLU A 133 -10.62 17.12 3.69
C GLU A 133 -11.07 16.05 2.70
N LEU A 134 -12.25 15.51 2.91
CA LEU A 134 -12.89 14.52 2.05
C LEU A 134 -14.34 14.91 1.75
N ASP A 135 -14.84 14.56 0.55
CA ASP A 135 -16.26 14.41 0.32
C ASP A 135 -16.59 12.92 0.25
N VAL A 136 -17.56 12.51 1.06
CA VAL A 136 -17.92 11.11 1.26
C VAL A 136 -19.43 10.92 1.08
N VAL A 137 -19.82 9.91 0.33
CA VAL A 137 -21.22 9.46 0.24
C VAL A 137 -21.42 8.32 1.23
N THR A 138 -22.25 8.54 2.25
CA THR A 138 -22.60 7.54 3.28
C THR A 138 -23.44 6.41 2.72
N GLY A 139 -23.63 5.31 3.47
CA GLY A 139 -24.55 4.22 3.12
C GLY A 139 -26.04 4.62 3.11
N LYS A 140 -26.37 5.82 3.57
CA LYS A 140 -27.72 6.42 3.46
C LYS A 140 -27.86 7.25 2.17
N GLY A 141 -26.77 7.45 1.40
CA GLY A 141 -26.74 8.31 0.23
C GLY A 141 -26.64 9.81 0.55
N GLU A 142 -26.18 10.16 1.74
CA GLU A 142 -25.88 11.53 2.16
C GLU A 142 -24.49 11.90 1.70
N LEU A 143 -24.31 13.06 1.08
CA LEU A 143 -23.00 13.60 0.73
C LEU A 143 -22.51 14.51 1.84
N LEU A 144 -21.42 14.13 2.48
CA LEU A 144 -20.80 14.85 3.59
C LEU A 144 -19.42 15.35 3.20
N THR A 145 -19.12 16.63 3.47
CA THR A 145 -17.74 17.12 3.53
C THR A 145 -17.23 16.92 4.96
N CYS A 146 -16.06 16.30 5.10
CA CYS A 146 -15.47 15.98 6.40
C CYS A 146 -13.96 16.31 6.45
N SER A 147 -13.53 16.77 7.62
CA SER A 147 -12.15 17.16 7.97
C SER A 147 -11.89 16.94 9.46
N GLU A 148 -10.74 17.39 9.96
CA GLU A 148 -10.47 17.44 11.40
C GLU A 148 -11.52 18.27 12.18
N GLU A 149 -12.01 19.38 11.59
CA GLU A 149 -12.90 20.34 12.23
C GLU A 149 -14.38 20.09 11.93
N GLN A 150 -14.67 19.43 10.81
CA GLN A 150 -16.04 19.21 10.32
C GLN A 150 -16.31 17.74 10.10
N ASN A 151 -17.38 17.18 10.68
CA ASN A 151 -17.71 15.76 10.57
C ASN A 151 -16.49 14.85 10.87
N SER A 152 -15.74 15.22 11.89
CA SER A 152 -14.42 14.64 12.23
C SER A 152 -14.48 13.14 12.47
N GLU A 153 -15.58 12.63 13.03
CA GLU A 153 -15.75 11.19 13.25
C GLU A 153 -15.84 10.42 11.93
N MET A 154 -16.57 10.93 10.92
CA MET A 154 -16.62 10.37 9.57
C MET A 154 -15.26 10.48 8.88
N PHE A 155 -14.57 11.60 9.03
CA PHE A 155 -13.25 11.83 8.45
C PHE A 155 -12.27 10.72 8.86
N HIS A 156 -12.15 10.47 10.16
CA HIS A 156 -11.27 9.43 10.66
C HIS A 156 -11.79 7.99 10.39
N ALA A 157 -13.12 7.82 10.31
CA ALA A 157 -13.72 6.53 10.03
C ALA A 157 -13.36 6.02 8.63
N VAL A 158 -13.51 6.86 7.59
CA VAL A 158 -13.30 6.41 6.20
C VAL A 158 -11.84 6.22 5.84
N LEU A 159 -10.92 6.93 6.51
CA LEU A 159 -9.48 6.76 6.36
C LEU A 159 -9.04 5.41 6.95
N GLY A 160 -8.72 4.46 6.09
CA GLY A 160 -8.43 3.08 6.46
C GLY A 160 -9.67 2.25 6.81
N GLY A 161 -10.88 2.75 6.51
CA GLY A 161 -12.16 2.13 6.88
C GLY A 161 -12.67 1.05 5.93
N LEU A 162 -11.85 0.58 5.00
CA LEU A 162 -12.16 -0.50 4.06
C LEU A 162 -13.47 -0.28 3.28
N GLY A 163 -13.86 0.99 3.06
CA GLY A 163 -15.06 1.37 2.36
C GLY A 163 -16.38 1.12 3.12
N GLN A 164 -16.32 0.81 4.41
CA GLN A 164 -17.50 0.40 5.19
C GLN A 164 -18.45 1.54 5.56
N PHE A 165 -17.95 2.77 5.67
CA PHE A 165 -18.72 3.91 6.17
C PHE A 165 -19.19 4.86 5.08
N GLY A 166 -18.50 4.85 3.94
CA GLY A 166 -18.83 5.72 2.83
C GLY A 166 -17.90 5.53 1.63
N ILE A 167 -18.33 6.09 0.50
CA ILE A 167 -17.56 6.13 -0.75
C ILE A 167 -16.88 7.48 -0.83
N ILE A 168 -15.54 7.51 -0.81
CA ILE A 168 -14.74 8.73 -0.99
C ILE A 168 -14.89 9.19 -2.44
N THR A 169 -15.50 10.36 -2.63
CA THR A 169 -15.70 10.95 -3.95
C THR A 169 -14.73 12.09 -4.26
N ARG A 170 -14.22 12.80 -3.24
CA ARG A 170 -13.16 13.81 -3.37
C ARG A 170 -12.20 13.69 -2.19
N ALA A 171 -10.92 13.98 -2.43
CA ALA A 171 -9.92 14.13 -1.39
C ALA A 171 -9.09 15.40 -1.62
N ARG A 172 -8.79 16.14 -0.53
CA ARG A 172 -7.83 17.23 -0.48
C ARG A 172 -6.54 16.74 0.14
N ILE A 173 -5.48 16.70 -0.66
CA ILE A 173 -4.22 16.03 -0.32
C ILE A 173 -3.11 17.07 -0.20
N SER A 174 -2.28 16.95 0.86
CA SER A 174 -1.09 17.79 1.10
C SER A 174 -0.06 17.64 -0.01
N LEU A 175 0.55 18.75 -0.38
CA LEU A 175 1.66 18.80 -1.33
C LEU A 175 2.92 19.40 -0.68
N GLU A 176 4.06 19.04 -1.27
CA GLU A 176 5.37 19.63 -0.98
C GLU A 176 6.11 19.99 -2.28
N PRO A 177 7.19 20.79 -2.26
CA PRO A 177 8.02 20.99 -3.43
C PRO A 177 8.53 19.66 -3.97
N ALA A 178 8.27 19.43 -5.27
CA ALA A 178 8.66 18.17 -5.90
C ALA A 178 10.18 18.15 -6.16
N PRO A 179 10.89 17.07 -5.80
CA PRO A 179 12.26 16.89 -6.25
C PRO A 179 12.31 16.64 -7.75
N GLN A 180 13.46 16.89 -8.37
CA GLN A 180 13.63 16.66 -9.80
C GLN A 180 14.22 15.28 -10.08
N ARG A 181 15.13 14.84 -9.24
CA ARG A 181 15.90 13.62 -9.41
C ARG A 181 15.97 12.79 -8.14
N VAL A 182 16.27 11.51 -8.31
CA VAL A 182 16.42 10.53 -7.24
C VAL A 182 17.73 9.78 -7.45
N ARG A 183 18.61 9.81 -6.46
CA ARG A 183 19.72 8.88 -6.30
C ARG A 183 19.15 7.63 -5.63
N TRP A 184 18.99 6.56 -6.39
CA TRP A 184 18.45 5.28 -5.94
C TRP A 184 19.58 4.29 -5.68
N ILE A 185 19.62 3.72 -4.47
CA ILE A 185 20.73 2.93 -3.98
C ILE A 185 20.20 1.62 -3.42
N ARG A 186 20.94 0.54 -3.67
CA ARG A 186 20.74 -0.77 -3.05
C ARG A 186 22.05 -1.27 -2.47
N VAL A 187 21.98 -1.82 -1.24
CA VAL A 187 23.09 -2.46 -0.55
C VAL A 187 22.63 -3.78 0.06
N LEU A 188 23.54 -4.74 0.19
CA LEU A 188 23.22 -6.10 0.60
C LEU A 188 23.76 -6.44 1.99
N TYR A 189 23.03 -7.31 2.69
CA TYR A 189 23.38 -7.85 4.01
C TYR A 189 23.21 -9.35 3.99
N SER A 190 24.09 -10.07 4.71
CA SER A 190 23.96 -11.50 5.03
C SER A 190 23.44 -11.73 6.45
N ASN A 191 23.40 -10.67 7.29
CA ASN A 191 22.94 -10.76 8.68
C ASN A 191 21.67 -9.93 8.87
N PHE A 192 20.57 -10.60 9.24
CA PHE A 192 19.26 -9.97 9.44
C PHE A 192 19.24 -8.91 10.53
N SER A 193 19.90 -9.18 11.68
CA SER A 193 19.93 -8.23 12.80
C SER A 193 20.64 -6.93 12.43
N ILE A 194 21.73 -7.03 11.66
CA ILE A 194 22.45 -5.84 11.16
C ILE A 194 21.58 -5.08 10.16
N PHE A 195 20.93 -5.80 9.23
CA PHE A 195 20.02 -5.22 8.24
C PHE A 195 18.88 -4.42 8.91
N THR A 196 18.18 -5.03 9.87
CA THR A 196 17.08 -4.35 10.56
C THR A 196 17.57 -3.20 11.45
N SER A 197 18.72 -3.34 12.11
CA SER A 197 19.32 -2.27 12.89
C SER A 197 19.65 -1.04 12.03
N ASP A 198 20.21 -1.25 10.84
CA ASP A 198 20.50 -0.16 9.90
C ASP A 198 19.22 0.47 9.34
N GLN A 199 18.16 -0.32 9.03
CA GLN A 199 16.86 0.22 8.65
C GLN A 199 16.25 1.08 9.75
N GLU A 200 16.26 0.61 11.00
CA GLU A 200 15.73 1.34 12.17
C GLU A 200 16.52 2.61 12.44
N TYR A 201 17.84 2.56 12.29
CA TYR A 201 18.68 3.75 12.36
C TYR A 201 18.26 4.79 11.30
N LEU A 202 18.08 4.37 10.05
CA LEU A 202 17.70 5.28 8.97
C LEU A 202 16.34 5.95 9.20
N ILE A 203 15.33 5.19 9.64
CA ILE A 203 14.00 5.78 9.90
C ILE A 203 13.98 6.67 11.15
N SER A 204 14.91 6.48 12.10
CA SER A 204 15.03 7.35 13.27
C SER A 204 15.50 8.77 12.92
N LEU A 205 16.11 8.95 11.73
CA LEU A 205 16.56 10.22 11.23
C LEU A 205 15.44 11.10 10.63
N HIS A 206 14.19 10.71 10.73
CA HIS A 206 13.07 11.37 10.06
C HIS A 206 12.91 12.87 10.40
N GLU A 207 13.32 13.31 11.58
CA GLU A 207 13.28 14.71 12.00
C GLU A 207 14.57 15.49 11.65
N GLN A 208 15.60 14.80 11.15
CA GLN A 208 16.85 15.46 10.77
C GLN A 208 16.66 16.29 9.49
N PRO A 209 17.54 17.29 9.26
CA PRO A 209 17.57 18.04 8.01
C PRO A 209 17.69 17.11 6.79
N ALA A 210 17.15 17.56 5.65
CA ALA A 210 17.14 16.77 4.42
C ALA A 210 18.53 16.22 4.04
N SER A 211 19.62 16.98 4.24
CA SER A 211 21.00 16.55 3.98
C SER A 211 21.50 15.39 4.86
N GLN A 212 20.79 15.09 5.96
CA GLN A 212 21.21 14.09 6.96
C GLN A 212 20.30 12.86 7.03
N LYS A 213 19.40 12.68 6.06
CA LYS A 213 18.50 11.53 5.98
C LYS A 213 18.28 11.11 4.54
N PHE A 214 17.83 9.86 4.34
CA PHE A 214 17.23 9.43 3.08
C PHE A 214 15.74 9.78 3.06
N ASP A 215 15.20 9.94 1.86
CA ASP A 215 13.78 10.27 1.64
C ASP A 215 12.90 9.03 1.48
N TYR A 216 13.54 7.89 1.25
CA TYR A 216 12.90 6.60 1.01
C TYR A 216 13.73 5.48 1.63
N VAL A 217 13.09 4.60 2.39
CA VAL A 217 13.71 3.43 3.03
C VAL A 217 12.78 2.24 2.87
N GLU A 218 13.20 1.26 2.10
CA GLU A 218 12.58 -0.04 1.95
C GLU A 218 13.63 -1.15 2.00
N GLY A 219 13.20 -2.36 1.73
CA GLY A 219 14.07 -3.49 1.53
C GLY A 219 13.31 -4.70 1.02
N PHE A 220 14.05 -5.71 0.63
CA PHE A 220 13.48 -6.98 0.22
C PHE A 220 14.37 -8.15 0.63
N VAL A 221 13.74 -9.30 0.82
CA VAL A 221 14.39 -10.55 1.21
C VAL A 221 14.67 -11.36 -0.05
N ILE A 222 15.90 -11.85 -0.17
CA ILE A 222 16.37 -12.65 -1.29
C ILE A 222 16.61 -14.07 -0.78
N VAL A 223 15.68 -14.97 -1.07
CA VAL A 223 15.76 -16.38 -0.69
C VAL A 223 16.21 -17.28 -1.87
N ASP A 224 16.21 -16.72 -3.09
CA ASP A 224 16.51 -17.42 -4.34
C ASP A 224 17.34 -16.53 -5.28
N GLU A 225 18.40 -17.08 -5.91
CA GLU A 225 19.22 -16.36 -6.89
C GLU A 225 18.42 -15.84 -8.09
N GLY A 226 17.35 -16.52 -8.48
CA GLY A 226 16.45 -16.07 -9.55
C GLY A 226 15.77 -14.75 -9.25
N LEU A 227 15.58 -14.39 -7.97
CA LEU A 227 14.95 -13.14 -7.55
C LEU A 227 15.88 -11.93 -7.63
N ILE A 228 17.20 -12.11 -7.54
CA ILE A 228 18.17 -11.01 -7.65
C ILE A 228 18.11 -10.33 -9.01
N ASN A 229 17.76 -11.08 -10.05
CA ASN A 229 17.71 -10.61 -11.42
C ASN A 229 16.28 -10.40 -11.94
N ASN A 230 15.28 -10.37 -11.05
CA ASN A 230 13.89 -10.10 -11.42
C ASN A 230 13.63 -8.60 -11.64
N TRP A 231 12.40 -8.25 -11.93
CA TRP A 231 11.97 -6.88 -12.25
C TRP A 231 12.30 -5.82 -11.19
N ARG A 232 12.38 -6.18 -9.92
CA ARG A 232 12.75 -5.24 -8.83
C ARG A 232 14.26 -4.98 -8.77
N SER A 233 15.07 -5.89 -9.25
CA SER A 233 16.52 -5.74 -9.30
C SER A 233 17.05 -5.33 -10.68
N SER A 234 16.19 -4.73 -11.50
CA SER A 234 16.47 -4.41 -12.92
C SER A 234 17.67 -3.48 -13.16
N PHE A 235 18.17 -2.79 -12.15
CA PHE A 235 19.36 -1.96 -12.28
C PHE A 235 20.67 -2.69 -11.93
N PHE A 236 20.62 -3.92 -11.43
CA PHE A 236 21.79 -4.78 -11.41
C PHE A 236 22.17 -5.12 -12.86
N SER A 237 23.47 -4.99 -13.19
CA SER A 237 23.93 -5.22 -14.55
C SER A 237 23.66 -6.66 -15.00
N PRO A 238 22.98 -6.88 -16.14
CA PRO A 238 22.79 -8.22 -16.68
C PRO A 238 24.10 -8.89 -17.12
N HIS A 239 25.17 -8.11 -17.36
CA HIS A 239 26.51 -8.61 -17.74
C HIS A 239 27.36 -9.03 -16.54
N ASN A 240 26.97 -8.62 -15.33
CA ASN A 240 27.61 -9.01 -14.07
C ASN A 240 26.55 -9.24 -13.01
N PRO A 241 25.75 -10.31 -13.10
CA PRO A 241 24.69 -10.59 -12.16
C PRO A 241 25.27 -10.87 -10.77
N VAL A 242 24.62 -10.34 -9.74
CA VAL A 242 24.94 -10.67 -8.36
C VAL A 242 24.63 -12.15 -8.12
N LYS A 243 25.57 -12.89 -7.53
CA LYS A 243 25.39 -14.30 -7.14
C LYS A 243 25.39 -14.40 -5.63
N ILE A 244 24.37 -15.00 -5.06
CA ILE A 244 24.26 -15.23 -3.60
C ILE A 244 25.47 -16.03 -3.12
N SER A 245 25.84 -17.09 -3.84
CA SER A 245 26.98 -17.94 -3.52
C SER A 245 28.34 -17.22 -3.43
N SER A 246 28.49 -16.06 -4.07
CA SER A 246 29.67 -15.22 -3.97
C SER A 246 29.65 -14.28 -2.76
N LEU A 247 28.47 -14.00 -2.21
CA LEU A 247 28.27 -13.08 -1.07
C LEU A 247 28.03 -13.84 0.24
N ASP A 248 27.44 -15.01 0.18
CA ASP A 248 27.31 -15.96 1.29
C ASP A 248 27.67 -17.38 0.81
N PRO A 249 28.92 -17.82 1.00
CA PRO A 249 29.38 -19.15 0.59
C PRO A 249 28.63 -20.32 1.27
N ASN A 250 27.95 -20.07 2.38
CA ASN A 250 27.18 -21.07 3.13
C ASN A 250 25.72 -21.20 2.64
N GLY A 251 25.32 -20.40 1.65
CA GLY A 251 24.00 -20.49 1.02
C GLY A 251 22.87 -20.03 1.93
N GLY A 252 22.87 -18.76 2.31
CA GLY A 252 21.87 -18.17 3.21
C GLY A 252 20.89 -17.23 2.51
N VAL A 253 19.97 -16.69 3.28
CA VAL A 253 19.08 -15.61 2.87
C VAL A 253 19.87 -14.30 2.87
N LEU A 254 19.79 -13.54 1.76
CA LEU A 254 20.31 -12.17 1.70
C LEU A 254 19.18 -11.16 1.88
N TYR A 255 19.54 -9.99 2.39
CA TYR A 255 18.63 -8.88 2.59
C TYR A 255 19.14 -7.67 1.82
N CYS A 256 18.29 -7.07 1.01
CA CYS A 256 18.61 -5.86 0.28
C CYS A 256 17.95 -4.66 0.95
N LEU A 257 18.74 -3.70 1.37
CA LEU A 257 18.26 -2.38 1.74
C LEU A 257 18.13 -1.55 0.46
N GLU A 258 16.96 -0.98 0.24
CA GLU A 258 16.64 -0.07 -0.86
C GLU A 258 16.35 1.31 -0.30
N ILE A 259 17.19 2.27 -0.68
CA ILE A 259 17.12 3.65 -0.18
C ILE A 259 17.18 4.63 -1.34
N ALA A 260 16.58 5.80 -1.13
CA ALA A 260 16.65 6.86 -2.12
C ALA A 260 16.88 8.23 -1.47
N LYS A 261 17.67 9.03 -2.18
CA LYS A 261 17.92 10.44 -1.87
C LYS A 261 17.33 11.31 -2.97
N ASN A 262 16.37 12.13 -2.61
CA ASN A 262 15.77 13.12 -3.50
C ASN A 262 16.66 14.37 -3.59
N TYR A 263 16.78 14.94 -4.77
CA TYR A 263 17.56 16.16 -4.94
C TYR A 263 17.09 16.99 -6.14
N HIS A 264 17.56 18.24 -6.20
CA HIS A 264 17.38 19.14 -7.32
C HIS A 264 18.69 19.26 -8.11
N GLU A 265 18.63 19.61 -9.38
CA GLU A 265 19.83 19.81 -10.20
C GLU A 265 20.76 20.86 -9.58
N SER A 266 20.21 21.87 -8.91
CA SER A 266 20.98 22.89 -8.17
C SER A 266 21.77 22.33 -6.98
N THR A 267 21.39 21.19 -6.43
CA THR A 267 22.04 20.51 -5.30
C THR A 267 22.76 19.21 -5.72
N ALA A 268 22.86 18.93 -7.00
CA ALA A 268 23.53 17.74 -7.53
C ALA A 268 25.00 17.63 -7.11
N SER A 269 25.68 18.75 -6.89
CA SER A 269 27.09 18.77 -6.45
C SER A 269 27.31 18.28 -5.02
N THR A 270 26.27 18.29 -4.15
CA THR A 270 26.37 17.89 -2.74
C THR A 270 25.80 16.50 -2.48
N VAL A 271 24.95 15.99 -3.38
CA VAL A 271 24.23 14.73 -3.15
C VAL A 271 25.17 13.53 -2.96
N ASP A 272 26.28 13.47 -3.67
CA ASP A 272 27.27 12.39 -3.53
C ASP A 272 27.90 12.39 -2.14
N GLN A 273 28.28 13.56 -1.64
CA GLN A 273 28.86 13.71 -0.29
C GLN A 273 27.84 13.38 0.80
N GLU A 274 26.59 13.82 0.65
CA GLU A 274 25.50 13.50 1.58
C GLU A 274 25.24 11.99 1.64
N VAL A 275 25.13 11.35 0.49
CA VAL A 275 24.93 9.89 0.36
C VAL A 275 26.10 9.12 0.96
N GLU A 276 27.34 9.48 0.61
CA GLU A 276 28.54 8.85 1.16
C GLU A 276 28.59 8.95 2.68
N SER A 277 28.26 10.12 3.23
CA SER A 277 28.23 10.36 4.68
C SER A 277 27.19 9.48 5.38
N LEU A 278 26.02 9.26 4.75
CA LEU A 278 24.98 8.39 5.29
C LEU A 278 25.37 6.90 5.18
N LEU A 279 25.88 6.47 4.03
CA LEU A 279 26.29 5.08 3.80
C LEU A 279 27.45 4.64 4.71
N LYS A 280 28.37 5.52 5.06
CA LYS A 280 29.48 5.24 6.00
C LYS A 280 29.02 4.83 7.40
N LYS A 281 27.78 5.12 7.76
CA LYS A 281 27.17 4.74 9.06
C LYS A 281 26.49 3.39 9.06
N LEU A 282 26.41 2.73 7.89
CA LEU A 282 25.74 1.46 7.70
C LEU A 282 26.74 0.30 7.62
N ASN A 283 26.28 -0.89 7.97
CA ASN A 283 27.12 -2.08 8.13
C ASN A 283 26.81 -3.16 7.05
N PHE A 284 26.57 -2.75 5.81
CA PHE A 284 26.33 -3.64 4.70
C PHE A 284 27.59 -4.31 4.16
N ILE A 285 27.46 -5.30 3.29
CA ILE A 285 28.58 -5.95 2.59
C ILE A 285 29.31 -4.93 1.71
N PRO A 286 30.60 -4.59 1.97
CA PRO A 286 31.25 -3.41 1.36
C PRO A 286 31.24 -3.38 -0.17
N ALA A 287 31.31 -4.54 -0.83
CA ALA A 287 31.33 -4.63 -2.30
C ALA A 287 29.93 -4.61 -2.95
N SER A 288 28.87 -4.36 -2.16
CA SER A 288 27.49 -4.52 -2.60
C SER A 288 26.72 -3.22 -2.80
N VAL A 289 27.39 -2.12 -3.11
CA VAL A 289 26.74 -0.83 -3.37
C VAL A 289 26.36 -0.73 -4.86
N PHE A 290 25.07 -0.62 -5.13
CA PHE A 290 24.50 -0.44 -6.46
C PHE A 290 23.72 0.87 -6.50
N THR A 291 24.07 1.75 -7.43
CA THR A 291 23.52 3.10 -7.50
C THR A 291 23.06 3.43 -8.91
N THR A 292 21.93 4.12 -9.02
CA THR A 292 21.44 4.69 -10.27
C THR A 292 20.75 6.03 -10.02
N ASP A 293 20.74 6.91 -11.02
CA ASP A 293 20.06 8.19 -10.98
C ASP A 293 18.90 8.19 -11.95
N LEU A 294 17.72 8.60 -11.44
CA LEU A 294 16.50 8.66 -12.21
C LEU A 294 15.82 10.02 -12.07
N PRO A 295 15.05 10.46 -13.08
CA PRO A 295 14.03 11.46 -12.84
C PRO A 295 13.07 11.01 -11.73
N TYR A 296 12.59 11.94 -10.90
CA TYR A 296 11.68 11.63 -9.79
C TYR A 296 10.44 10.83 -10.24
N VAL A 297 9.84 11.20 -11.37
CA VAL A 297 8.69 10.48 -11.96
C VAL A 297 9.04 9.03 -12.29
N ASP A 298 10.22 8.81 -12.85
CA ASP A 298 10.66 7.45 -13.27
C ASP A 298 10.90 6.54 -12.07
N PHE A 299 11.37 7.09 -10.96
CA PHE A 299 11.50 6.35 -9.70
C PHE A 299 10.13 5.96 -9.14
N LEU A 300 9.18 6.89 -9.11
CA LEU A 300 7.82 6.62 -8.61
C LEU A 300 7.04 5.67 -9.52
N ASP A 301 7.24 5.74 -10.85
CA ASP A 301 6.54 4.90 -11.84
C ASP A 301 7.28 3.58 -12.16
N ARG A 302 8.30 3.22 -11.38
CA ARG A 302 9.15 2.04 -11.61
C ARG A 302 8.38 0.72 -11.67
N VAL A 303 7.32 0.58 -10.87
CA VAL A 303 6.51 -0.66 -10.82
C VAL A 303 5.67 -0.82 -12.08
N HIS A 304 5.18 0.28 -12.68
CA HIS A 304 4.43 0.21 -13.94
C HIS A 304 5.30 -0.29 -15.10
N LYS A 305 6.57 0.13 -15.15
CA LYS A 305 7.52 -0.41 -16.15
C LYS A 305 7.67 -1.93 -16.02
N ALA A 306 7.66 -2.42 -14.79
CA ALA A 306 7.70 -3.87 -14.53
C ALA A 306 6.37 -4.56 -14.89
N GLU A 307 5.23 -3.94 -14.62
CA GLU A 307 3.91 -4.42 -15.05
C GLU A 307 3.87 -4.63 -16.57
N LEU A 308 4.28 -3.63 -17.36
CA LEU A 308 4.28 -3.73 -18.81
C LEU A 308 5.11 -4.93 -19.30
N LYS A 309 6.26 -5.19 -18.67
CA LYS A 309 7.09 -6.35 -18.96
C LYS A 309 6.42 -7.67 -18.56
N LEU A 310 5.72 -7.73 -17.45
CA LEU A 310 4.98 -8.91 -17.01
C LEU A 310 3.76 -9.18 -17.90
N ARG A 311 3.01 -8.12 -18.29
CA ARG A 311 1.88 -8.22 -19.23
C ARG A 311 2.32 -8.79 -20.58
N SER A 312 3.46 -8.34 -21.11
CA SER A 312 3.98 -8.86 -22.38
C SER A 312 4.35 -10.35 -22.34
N LYS A 313 4.49 -10.91 -21.14
CA LYS A 313 4.78 -12.33 -20.90
C LYS A 313 3.56 -13.13 -20.40
N GLY A 314 2.37 -12.51 -20.28
CA GLY A 314 1.18 -13.13 -19.71
C GLY A 314 1.26 -13.45 -18.21
N LEU A 315 2.17 -12.80 -17.48
CA LEU A 315 2.45 -13.06 -16.06
C LEU A 315 1.82 -12.02 -15.11
N TRP A 316 1.06 -11.06 -15.63
CA TRP A 316 0.37 -10.05 -14.82
C TRP A 316 -1.07 -10.45 -14.47
N GLU A 317 -1.81 -11.04 -15.40
CA GLU A 317 -3.20 -11.45 -15.23
C GLU A 317 -3.30 -12.90 -14.68
N VAL A 318 -2.55 -13.18 -13.61
CA VAL A 318 -2.54 -14.46 -12.90
C VAL A 318 -3.03 -14.27 -11.47
N PRO A 319 -3.48 -15.33 -10.75
CA PRO A 319 -3.86 -15.20 -9.35
C PRO A 319 -2.67 -14.73 -8.49
N HIS A 320 -2.94 -13.78 -7.57
CA HIS A 320 -1.94 -13.20 -6.68
C HIS A 320 -2.30 -13.47 -5.21
N PRO A 321 -1.90 -14.59 -4.64
CA PRO A 321 -2.12 -14.90 -3.23
C PRO A 321 -1.16 -14.10 -2.33
N TRP A 322 -1.28 -12.77 -2.37
CA TRP A 322 -0.47 -11.88 -1.55
C TRP A 322 -0.80 -12.00 -0.07
N LEU A 323 0.23 -11.85 0.75
CA LEU A 323 0.09 -11.73 2.20
C LEU A 323 0.93 -10.54 2.66
N ASN A 324 0.26 -9.51 3.17
CA ASN A 324 0.89 -8.31 3.69
C ASN A 324 0.67 -8.23 5.19
N LEU A 325 1.74 -8.22 5.96
CA LEU A 325 1.70 -8.27 7.41
C LEU A 325 2.41 -7.06 8.01
N PHE A 326 1.78 -6.42 8.97
CA PHE A 326 2.47 -5.55 9.92
C PHE A 326 2.96 -6.41 11.08
N VAL A 327 4.28 -6.50 11.20
CA VAL A 327 4.98 -7.31 12.21
C VAL A 327 5.56 -6.37 13.27
N PRO A 328 5.29 -6.59 14.57
CA PRO A 328 5.91 -5.80 15.65
C PRO A 328 7.44 -5.87 15.56
N LYS A 329 8.13 -4.73 15.79
CA LYS A 329 9.60 -4.67 15.83
C LYS A 329 10.21 -5.73 16.76
N SER A 330 9.64 -5.90 17.95
CA SER A 330 10.15 -6.87 18.95
C SER A 330 10.13 -8.32 18.48
N LYS A 331 9.35 -8.63 17.41
CA LYS A 331 9.14 -9.98 16.88
C LYS A 331 9.70 -10.20 15.48
N ILE A 332 10.33 -9.19 14.88
CA ILE A 332 10.80 -9.30 13.49
C ILE A 332 11.93 -10.32 13.31
N ALA A 333 12.77 -10.51 14.34
CA ALA A 333 13.83 -11.52 14.34
C ALA A 333 13.26 -12.95 14.44
N ASP A 334 12.21 -13.15 15.25
CA ASP A 334 11.50 -14.44 15.33
C ASP A 334 10.81 -14.75 14.00
N PHE A 335 10.24 -13.72 13.36
CA PHE A 335 9.64 -13.84 12.04
C PHE A 335 10.67 -14.25 10.97
N ASP A 336 11.84 -13.62 10.91
CA ASP A 336 12.93 -14.00 10.00
C ASP A 336 13.29 -15.48 10.16
N LYS A 337 13.53 -15.91 11.40
CA LYS A 337 13.93 -17.28 11.71
C LYS A 337 12.89 -18.32 11.30
N GLY A 338 11.62 -18.06 11.61
CA GLY A 338 10.55 -19.01 11.35
C GLY A 338 9.99 -18.94 9.94
N VAL A 339 9.90 -17.75 9.35
CA VAL A 339 9.28 -17.57 8.04
C VAL A 339 10.31 -17.55 6.92
N PHE A 340 11.25 -16.60 6.90
CA PHE A 340 12.18 -16.46 5.77
C PHE A 340 13.15 -17.65 5.69
N LYS A 341 13.72 -18.06 6.81
CA LYS A 341 14.67 -19.17 6.89
C LYS A 341 14.02 -20.53 7.12
N GLY A 342 12.80 -20.55 7.67
CA GLY A 342 12.06 -21.79 7.98
C GLY A 342 11.06 -22.14 6.88
N ILE A 343 9.87 -21.52 6.90
CA ILE A 343 8.72 -21.91 6.04
C ILE A 343 9.00 -21.68 4.56
N LEU A 344 9.64 -20.57 4.19
CA LEU A 344 9.92 -20.24 2.78
C LEU A 344 11.10 -21.06 2.25
N GLY A 345 12.08 -21.33 3.10
CA GLY A 345 13.31 -22.03 2.71
C GLY A 345 14.04 -21.23 1.63
N ASN A 346 14.35 -21.88 0.51
CA ASN A 346 15.07 -21.28 -0.64
C ASN A 346 14.19 -21.12 -1.88
N LYS A 347 12.83 -21.09 -1.72
CA LYS A 347 11.88 -20.99 -2.84
C LYS A 347 10.83 -19.92 -2.57
N THR A 348 10.62 -19.04 -3.53
CA THR A 348 9.51 -18.08 -3.52
C THR A 348 9.06 -17.75 -4.95
N SER A 349 7.77 -17.47 -5.12
CA SER A 349 7.15 -17.15 -6.42
C SER A 349 6.89 -15.66 -6.58
N GLY A 350 7.75 -14.81 -6.05
CA GLY A 350 7.63 -13.35 -6.13
C GLY A 350 8.47 -12.61 -5.10
N PRO A 351 8.51 -11.28 -5.18
CA PRO A 351 9.29 -10.47 -4.26
C PRO A 351 8.69 -10.47 -2.85
N ILE A 352 9.59 -10.36 -1.86
CA ILE A 352 9.25 -10.23 -0.44
C ILE A 352 9.78 -8.89 0.02
N LEU A 353 8.88 -7.92 0.29
CA LEU A 353 9.25 -6.62 0.82
C LEU A 353 9.35 -6.68 2.33
N ILE A 354 10.27 -5.89 2.88
CA ILE A 354 10.42 -5.69 4.33
C ILE A 354 10.95 -4.29 4.61
N TYR A 355 10.20 -3.48 5.35
CA TYR A 355 10.65 -2.17 5.81
C TYR A 355 9.92 -1.68 7.06
N PRO A 356 10.62 -0.94 7.94
CA PRO A 356 10.04 -0.42 9.17
C PRO A 356 9.30 0.89 8.95
N MET A 357 8.34 1.16 9.83
CA MET A 357 7.58 2.39 9.89
C MET A 357 7.48 2.91 11.33
N ASN A 358 7.43 4.24 11.47
CA ASN A 358 7.21 4.94 12.73
C ASN A 358 5.71 5.05 13.03
N LYS A 359 5.23 4.48 14.13
CA LYS A 359 3.81 4.51 14.53
C LYS A 359 3.30 5.93 14.79
N ASN A 360 4.15 6.85 15.29
CA ASN A 360 3.78 8.24 15.54
C ASN A 360 3.42 9.04 14.29
N LYS A 361 3.65 8.49 13.08
CA LYS A 361 3.22 9.07 11.80
C LYS A 361 1.83 8.59 11.37
N TRP A 362 1.19 7.73 12.15
CA TRP A 362 -0.15 7.21 11.92
C TRP A 362 -1.14 7.81 12.90
N ASP A 363 -2.23 8.37 12.40
CA ASP A 363 -3.29 8.86 13.28
C ASP A 363 -4.07 7.67 13.89
N HIS A 364 -3.99 7.53 15.21
CA HIS A 364 -4.68 6.48 15.95
C HIS A 364 -6.21 6.54 15.85
N ARG A 365 -6.77 7.71 15.51
CA ARG A 365 -8.22 7.93 15.32
C ARG A 365 -8.71 7.31 14.01
N SER A 366 -7.83 7.13 13.02
CA SER A 366 -8.18 6.45 11.77
C SER A 366 -8.62 5.01 12.01
N SER A 367 -9.32 4.43 11.05
CA SER A 367 -9.74 3.02 11.13
C SER A 367 -8.62 2.03 10.83
N ALA A 368 -7.49 2.50 10.30
CA ALA A 368 -6.35 1.64 10.01
C ALA A 368 -5.81 0.95 11.28
N VAL A 369 -5.44 -0.31 11.16
CA VAL A 369 -4.96 -1.13 12.27
C VAL A 369 -3.46 -1.37 12.13
N THR A 370 -2.71 -1.10 13.20
CA THR A 370 -1.26 -1.30 13.29
C THR A 370 -0.91 -2.06 14.57
N PRO A 371 0.25 -2.71 14.66
CA PRO A 371 0.77 -3.23 15.93
C PRO A 371 0.88 -2.14 17.00
N ASP A 372 0.87 -2.56 18.27
CA ASP A 372 0.98 -1.64 19.41
C ASP A 372 2.43 -1.46 19.85
N GLU A 373 3.29 -1.03 18.92
CA GLU A 373 4.70 -0.70 19.14
C GLU A 373 5.06 0.58 18.38
N ASP A 374 6.06 1.32 18.87
CA ASP A 374 6.51 2.58 18.25
C ASP A 374 7.06 2.39 16.84
N VAL A 375 7.62 1.22 16.56
CA VAL A 375 8.11 0.80 15.25
C VAL A 375 7.52 -0.57 14.91
N PHE A 376 7.06 -0.72 13.70
CA PHE A 376 6.62 -2.00 13.16
C PHE A 376 7.05 -2.13 11.69
N TYR A 377 7.14 -3.36 11.21
CA TYR A 377 7.58 -3.65 9.85
C TYR A 377 6.41 -4.02 8.95
N LEU A 378 6.37 -3.52 7.73
CA LEU A 378 5.67 -4.22 6.66
C LEU A 378 6.52 -5.40 6.22
N VAL A 379 5.90 -6.57 6.15
CA VAL A 379 6.39 -7.73 5.39
C VAL A 379 5.33 -8.07 4.35
N ALA A 380 5.68 -7.95 3.07
CA ALA A 380 4.75 -8.19 1.97
C ALA A 380 5.27 -9.31 1.06
N LEU A 381 4.56 -10.43 1.07
CA LEU A 381 4.82 -11.55 0.17
C LEU A 381 3.97 -11.36 -1.09
N LEU A 382 4.57 -10.79 -2.14
CA LEU A 382 3.91 -10.41 -3.39
C LEU A 382 4.04 -11.53 -4.43
N ARG A 383 3.38 -12.65 -4.16
CA ARG A 383 3.50 -13.86 -4.98
C ARG A 383 2.50 -13.90 -6.11
N SER A 384 2.87 -14.62 -7.19
CA SER A 384 2.02 -14.88 -8.34
C SER A 384 1.93 -16.39 -8.54
N ALA A 385 0.72 -16.91 -8.63
CA ALA A 385 0.49 -18.31 -8.93
C ALA A 385 0.63 -18.53 -10.44
N LEU A 386 1.42 -19.56 -10.82
CA LEU A 386 1.66 -19.91 -12.20
C LEU A 386 1.19 -21.34 -12.45
N ASP A 387 0.53 -21.55 -13.59
CA ASP A 387 0.17 -22.89 -14.09
C ASP A 387 1.26 -23.37 -15.05
N ASN A 388 2.46 -23.66 -14.49
CA ASN A 388 3.62 -24.11 -15.23
C ASN A 388 4.02 -25.58 -14.95
N GLY A 389 3.14 -26.32 -14.24
CA GLY A 389 3.39 -27.70 -13.83
C GLY A 389 4.27 -27.86 -12.59
N GLU A 390 4.77 -26.77 -11.99
CA GLU A 390 5.49 -26.79 -10.73
C GLU A 390 4.52 -26.62 -9.56
N GLU A 391 4.41 -27.62 -8.69
CA GLU A 391 3.50 -27.59 -7.52
C GLU A 391 3.72 -26.36 -6.64
N THR A 392 4.98 -25.98 -6.41
CA THR A 392 5.38 -24.83 -5.58
C THR A 392 4.93 -23.47 -6.11
N HIS A 393 4.50 -23.40 -7.36
CA HIS A 393 3.94 -22.19 -7.99
C HIS A 393 2.40 -22.21 -8.06
N SER A 394 1.76 -23.32 -7.65
CA SER A 394 0.30 -23.43 -7.69
C SER A 394 -0.37 -22.48 -6.69
N LEU A 395 -1.58 -22.02 -7.03
CA LEU A 395 -2.39 -21.19 -6.13
C LEU A 395 -2.67 -21.90 -4.80
N GLU A 396 -2.92 -23.21 -4.84
CA GLU A 396 -3.17 -24.00 -3.65
C GLU A 396 -1.96 -24.06 -2.72
N TYR A 397 -0.78 -24.36 -3.25
CA TYR A 397 0.46 -24.41 -2.49
C TYR A 397 0.75 -23.05 -1.82
N LEU A 398 0.70 -21.95 -2.58
CA LEU A 398 0.98 -20.61 -2.08
C LEU A 398 -0.05 -20.15 -1.02
N THR A 399 -1.32 -20.50 -1.21
CA THR A 399 -2.37 -20.22 -0.23
C THR A 399 -2.16 -21.03 1.07
N ASN A 400 -1.79 -22.31 0.95
CA ASN A 400 -1.47 -23.14 2.12
C ASN A 400 -0.24 -22.62 2.86
N GLN A 401 0.77 -22.16 2.14
CA GLN A 401 1.95 -21.55 2.76
C GLN A 401 1.60 -20.23 3.49
N ASN A 402 0.66 -19.41 2.96
CA ASN A 402 0.14 -18.25 3.70
C ASN A 402 -0.51 -18.67 5.03
N ARG A 403 -1.30 -19.74 5.02
CA ARG A 403 -1.92 -20.27 6.25
C ARG A 403 -0.88 -20.79 7.24
N GLN A 404 0.20 -21.44 6.76
CA GLN A 404 1.31 -21.87 7.61
C GLN A 404 2.02 -20.69 8.26
N ILE A 405 2.27 -19.60 7.53
CA ILE A 405 2.89 -18.39 8.06
C ILE A 405 2.01 -17.77 9.16
N LEU A 406 0.71 -17.61 8.92
CA LEU A 406 -0.21 -17.05 9.92
C LEU A 406 -0.30 -17.93 11.16
N ARG A 407 -0.38 -19.27 11.00
CA ARG A 407 -0.35 -20.22 12.12
C ARG A 407 0.94 -20.13 12.91
N PHE A 408 2.09 -20.06 12.23
CA PHE A 408 3.38 -19.88 12.90
C PHE A 408 3.40 -18.59 13.71
N CYS A 409 2.89 -17.48 13.18
CA CYS A 409 2.83 -16.23 13.91
C CYS A 409 1.99 -16.37 15.18
N ASP A 410 0.85 -17.04 15.11
CA ASP A 410 -0.04 -17.28 16.24
C ASP A 410 0.65 -18.16 17.31
N GLU A 411 1.21 -19.31 16.91
CA GLU A 411 1.93 -20.26 17.80
C GLU A 411 3.18 -19.64 18.44
N ALA A 412 3.87 -18.75 17.73
CA ALA A 412 5.08 -18.05 18.23
C ALA A 412 4.76 -16.77 19.03
N GLY A 413 3.47 -16.42 19.20
CA GLY A 413 3.04 -15.20 19.88
C GLY A 413 3.48 -13.93 19.15
N ILE A 414 3.52 -13.96 17.82
CA ILE A 414 3.80 -12.80 16.97
C ILE A 414 2.45 -12.17 16.62
N THR A 415 2.06 -11.11 17.31
CA THR A 415 0.78 -10.42 17.10
C THR A 415 0.82 -9.57 15.83
N VAL A 416 0.74 -10.21 14.66
CA VAL A 416 0.72 -9.54 13.37
C VAL A 416 -0.65 -8.89 13.11
N LYS A 417 -0.67 -7.84 12.27
CA LYS A 417 -1.89 -7.29 11.68
C LYS A 417 -1.79 -7.39 10.16
N GLN A 418 -2.84 -7.89 9.49
CA GLN A 418 -2.84 -7.89 8.03
C GLN A 418 -3.04 -6.47 7.50
N TYR A 419 -2.22 -6.07 6.56
CA TYR A 419 -2.43 -4.91 5.70
C TYR A 419 -3.12 -5.38 4.41
N LEU A 420 -4.13 -4.67 3.93
CA LEU A 420 -5.08 -5.16 2.92
C LEU A 420 -5.78 -6.46 3.39
N PRO A 421 -6.43 -6.43 4.57
CA PRO A 421 -6.90 -7.63 5.23
C PRO A 421 -7.98 -8.37 4.43
N HIS A 422 -7.97 -9.68 4.56
CA HIS A 422 -9.02 -10.54 4.05
C HIS A 422 -9.25 -11.70 5.01
N TYR A 423 -10.43 -11.73 5.61
CA TYR A 423 -10.85 -12.77 6.55
C TYR A 423 -12.20 -13.32 6.15
N THR A 424 -12.50 -14.54 6.57
CA THR A 424 -13.73 -15.25 6.20
C THR A 424 -14.71 -15.38 7.34
N THR A 425 -14.26 -15.18 8.58
CA THR A 425 -15.11 -15.29 9.77
C THR A 425 -15.24 -13.96 10.50
N HIS A 426 -16.35 -13.81 11.21
CA HIS A 426 -16.58 -12.62 12.06
C HIS A 426 -15.52 -12.46 13.14
N GLN A 427 -15.12 -13.56 13.80
CA GLN A 427 -14.14 -13.50 14.89
C GLN A 427 -12.78 -12.98 14.39
N GLU A 428 -12.31 -13.42 13.24
CA GLU A 428 -11.08 -12.90 12.64
C GLU A 428 -11.13 -11.39 12.41
N TRP A 429 -12.29 -10.83 12.02
CA TRP A 429 -12.47 -9.38 11.89
C TRP A 429 -12.45 -8.67 13.24
N VAL A 430 -13.11 -9.23 14.28
CA VAL A 430 -13.05 -8.72 15.65
C VAL A 430 -11.61 -8.69 16.15
N ASP A 431 -10.87 -9.77 15.97
CA ASP A 431 -9.48 -9.90 16.40
C ASP A 431 -8.54 -8.95 15.62
N HIS A 432 -8.83 -8.75 14.33
CA HIS A 432 -8.09 -7.79 13.51
C HIS A 432 -8.23 -6.37 14.05
N PHE A 433 -9.46 -5.88 14.25
CA PHE A 433 -9.71 -4.55 14.76
C PHE A 433 -9.39 -4.40 16.24
N GLY A 434 -9.49 -5.49 17.02
CA GLY A 434 -9.21 -5.48 18.45
C GLY A 434 -9.99 -4.39 19.19
N ASN A 435 -9.28 -3.54 19.92
CA ASN A 435 -9.89 -2.43 20.67
C ASN A 435 -10.63 -1.36 19.83
N LYS A 436 -10.44 -1.37 18.51
CA LYS A 436 -11.17 -0.49 17.59
C LYS A 436 -12.52 -1.08 17.16
N TRP A 437 -12.81 -2.37 17.42
CA TRP A 437 -13.98 -3.07 16.89
C TRP A 437 -15.30 -2.41 17.28
N ASP A 438 -15.51 -2.10 18.55
CA ASP A 438 -16.76 -1.52 19.04
C ASP A 438 -17.06 -0.18 18.37
N ARG A 439 -16.03 0.67 18.22
CA ARG A 439 -16.15 1.93 17.49
C ARG A 439 -16.46 1.66 16.00
N PHE A 440 -15.77 0.72 15.37
CA PHE A 440 -15.95 0.38 13.96
C PHE A 440 -17.38 -0.11 13.68
N TYR A 441 -17.90 -0.98 14.56
CA TYR A 441 -19.26 -1.46 14.48
C TYR A 441 -20.30 -0.33 14.68
N ARG A 442 -20.13 0.49 15.71
CA ARG A 442 -21.03 1.64 15.98
C ARG A 442 -21.09 2.58 14.77
N LEU A 443 -19.97 2.91 14.18
CA LEU A 443 -19.89 3.77 13.01
C LEU A 443 -20.54 3.13 11.77
N LYS A 444 -20.41 1.81 11.61
CA LYS A 444 -21.14 1.09 10.56
C LYS A 444 -22.64 1.23 10.73
N MET A 445 -23.16 1.04 11.94
CA MET A 445 -24.60 1.21 12.24
C MET A 445 -25.06 2.65 12.04
N GLU A 446 -24.20 3.63 12.30
CA GLU A 446 -24.52 5.04 12.13
C GLU A 446 -24.56 5.45 10.64
N PHE A 447 -23.54 5.11 9.88
CA PHE A 447 -23.37 5.61 8.51
C PHE A 447 -23.89 4.67 7.41
N ASP A 448 -23.97 3.37 7.69
CA ASP A 448 -24.52 2.38 6.77
C ASP A 448 -25.32 1.27 7.49
N PRO A 449 -26.45 1.65 8.16
CA PRO A 449 -27.20 0.72 8.98
C PRO A 449 -27.87 -0.42 8.19
N ARG A 450 -27.95 -0.33 6.86
CA ARG A 450 -28.51 -1.37 5.98
C ARG A 450 -27.42 -2.23 5.32
N HIS A 451 -26.15 -2.05 5.68
CA HIS A 451 -25.00 -2.80 5.15
C HIS A 451 -24.92 -2.79 3.62
N ILE A 452 -25.17 -1.63 3.01
CA ILE A 452 -25.22 -1.47 1.56
C ILE A 452 -23.81 -1.44 0.98
N LEU A 453 -22.85 -0.85 1.70
CA LEU A 453 -21.52 -0.55 1.17
C LEU A 453 -20.51 -1.68 1.37
N ALA A 454 -19.62 -1.83 0.38
CA ALA A 454 -18.40 -2.65 0.43
C ALA A 454 -18.61 -4.10 0.89
N SER A 455 -19.69 -4.73 0.43
CA SER A 455 -20.02 -6.14 0.76
C SER A 455 -18.93 -7.14 0.34
N GLY A 456 -18.10 -6.80 -0.66
CA GLY A 456 -16.97 -7.63 -1.09
C GLY A 456 -15.85 -7.76 -0.06
N GLN A 457 -15.80 -6.90 0.98
CA GLN A 457 -14.89 -7.04 2.12
C GLN A 457 -15.31 -8.18 3.08
N GLN A 458 -16.58 -8.62 3.04
CA GLN A 458 -17.13 -9.70 3.85
C GLN A 458 -17.05 -9.46 5.39
N ILE A 459 -16.97 -8.19 5.82
CA ILE A 459 -16.94 -7.83 7.26
C ILE A 459 -18.34 -8.03 7.86
N PHE A 460 -19.37 -7.49 7.22
CA PHE A 460 -20.77 -7.50 7.65
C PHE A 460 -21.60 -8.31 6.67
N THR A 461 -21.44 -9.63 6.69
CA THR A 461 -22.26 -10.56 5.88
C THR A 461 -23.44 -11.09 6.69
N PRO A 462 -24.54 -11.56 6.04
CA PRO A 462 -25.64 -12.21 6.76
C PRO A 462 -25.18 -13.38 7.65
N THR A 463 -24.19 -14.14 7.20
CA THR A 463 -23.60 -15.25 7.96
C THR A 463 -22.84 -14.76 9.18
N ASN A 464 -22.07 -13.69 9.04
CA ASN A 464 -21.33 -13.10 10.15
C ASN A 464 -22.26 -12.38 11.14
N MET A 465 -23.41 -11.88 10.68
CA MET A 465 -24.40 -11.20 11.52
C MET A 465 -25.34 -12.16 12.27
N ALA A 466 -25.55 -13.38 11.78
CA ALA A 466 -26.39 -14.38 12.44
C ALA A 466 -25.82 -14.86 13.78
N SER A 467 -24.51 -14.67 14.02
CA SER A 467 -23.85 -14.97 15.30
C SER A 467 -24.10 -13.91 16.40
N TRP A 468 -24.92 -12.89 16.12
CA TRP A 468 -25.21 -11.75 17.02
C TRP A 468 -26.58 -11.87 17.73
N ARG A 469 -27.32 -12.98 17.55
CA ARG A 469 -28.65 -13.22 18.18
C ARG A 469 -28.57 -14.24 19.31
#